data_2bbdfa1b3e18a994a00fd08d8a635b80
#
_entry.id   2bbdfa1b3e18a994a00fd08d8a635b80
#
_cell.length_a   1.000
_cell.length_b   1.000
_cell.length_c   1.000
_cell.angle_alpha   90.00
_cell.angle_beta   90.00
_cell.angle_gamma   90.00
#
_symmetry.space_group_name_H-M   'P 1'
#
loop_
_entity.id
_entity.type
_entity.pdbx_description
1 polymer ?
#
loop_
_entity_poly.entity_id
_entity_poly.type
_entity_poly.pdbx_seq_one_letter_code
_entity_poly.pdbx_strand_id
1 'polypeptide(L)'
;MKRPKLAVWKFASCDGCQLSLLDCEDELLEVAGRVEIAHFLEATSNIEEGPYDLSLVEGSITTSADVARIRRVRELSTKLITIGACATAGGIQALRNGRDHAEWLRAVCARAHRLDSPATPTTVP
;
A
#
# COMPACT_ATOMS: atom_id res chain seq x y z
N MET A 1 13.73 24.62 10.60
CA MET A 1 12.40 23.95 10.65
C MET A 1 12.61 22.47 10.38
N LYS A 2 11.92 21.62 11.14
CA LYS A 2 11.94 20.17 10.89
C LYS A 2 11.19 19.88 9.59
N ARG A 3 11.81 19.11 8.69
CA ARG A 3 11.13 18.69 7.46
C ARG A 3 10.02 17.69 7.80
N PRO A 4 8.84 17.77 7.16
CA PRO A 4 7.78 16.81 7.38
C PRO A 4 8.20 15.40 6.93
N LYS A 5 7.82 14.38 7.68
CA LYS A 5 8.09 12.98 7.39
C LYS A 5 7.04 12.41 6.44
N LEU A 6 7.51 11.93 5.28
CA LEU A 6 6.71 11.24 4.28
C LEU A 6 6.95 9.73 4.35
N ALA A 7 5.86 8.96 4.34
CA ALA A 7 5.90 7.52 4.19
C ALA A 7 5.06 7.07 2.98
N VAL A 8 5.57 6.15 2.19
CA VAL A 8 4.86 5.54 1.06
C VAL A 8 4.73 4.04 1.32
N TRP A 9 3.49 3.56 1.34
CA TRP A 9 3.14 2.20 1.73
C TRP A 9 2.53 1.43 0.58
N LYS A 10 2.97 0.18 0.44
CA LYS A 10 2.44 -0.76 -0.53
C LYS A 10 1.61 -1.85 0.15
N PHE A 11 0.45 -2.12 -0.43
CA PHE A 11 -0.37 -3.31 -0.18
C PHE A 11 -0.54 -4.10 -1.48
N ALA A 12 -1.61 -4.87 -1.65
CA ALA A 12 -1.78 -5.67 -2.87
C ALA A 12 -2.03 -4.79 -4.10
N SER A 13 -1.04 -4.73 -4.99
CA SER A 13 -1.04 -3.90 -6.21
C SER A 13 -0.01 -4.37 -7.22
N CYS A 14 0.02 -3.73 -8.39
CA CYS A 14 1.05 -3.93 -9.41
C CYS A 14 2.26 -2.98 -9.27
N ASP A 15 2.31 -2.13 -8.25
CA ASP A 15 3.31 -1.06 -8.02
C ASP A 15 3.26 0.11 -9.01
N GLY A 16 2.33 0.11 -9.96
CA GLY A 16 2.27 1.13 -10.99
C GLY A 16 2.15 2.56 -10.46
N CYS A 17 1.41 2.76 -9.37
CA CYS A 17 1.28 4.08 -8.76
C CYS A 17 2.58 4.57 -8.11
N GLN A 18 3.36 3.68 -7.47
CA GLN A 18 4.67 4.04 -6.92
C GLN A 18 5.68 4.30 -8.01
N LEU A 19 5.69 3.48 -9.07
CA LEU A 19 6.54 3.71 -10.23
C LEU A 19 6.22 5.05 -10.91
N SER A 20 4.94 5.41 -11.02
CA SER A 20 4.54 6.73 -11.54
C SER A 20 5.05 7.89 -10.69
N LEU A 21 5.14 7.73 -9.36
CA LEU A 21 5.78 8.71 -8.50
C LEU A 21 7.29 8.83 -8.77
N LEU A 22 7.95 7.69 -8.98
CA LEU A 22 9.39 7.66 -9.30
C LEU A 22 9.68 8.25 -10.68
N ASP A 23 8.78 8.04 -11.65
CA ASP A 23 8.91 8.58 -13.02
C ASP A 23 8.77 10.12 -13.06
N CYS A 24 8.32 10.75 -11.99
CA CYS A 24 8.33 12.22 -11.86
C CYS A 24 9.72 12.83 -11.63
N GLU A 25 10.77 12.02 -11.65
CA GLU A 25 12.20 12.38 -11.62
C GLU A 25 12.54 13.73 -10.94
N ASP A 26 12.60 14.82 -11.72
CA ASP A 26 13.01 16.15 -11.24
C ASP A 26 12.06 16.72 -10.17
N GLU A 27 10.75 16.55 -10.35
CA GLU A 27 9.74 16.99 -9.37
C GLU A 27 9.85 16.18 -8.08
N LEU A 28 10.14 14.88 -8.18
CA LEU A 28 10.37 14.04 -7.01
C LEU A 28 11.61 14.49 -6.22
N LEU A 29 12.68 14.87 -6.92
CA LEU A 29 13.89 15.40 -6.29
C LEU A 29 13.63 16.73 -5.59
N GLU A 30 12.82 17.62 -6.18
CA GLU A 30 12.41 18.87 -5.54
C GLU A 30 11.61 18.60 -4.27
N VAL A 31 10.66 17.68 -4.31
CA VAL A 31 9.88 17.26 -3.13
C VAL A 31 10.79 16.63 -2.07
N ALA A 32 11.70 15.74 -2.46
CA ALA A 32 12.66 15.11 -1.54
C ALA A 32 13.58 16.12 -0.82
N GLY A 33 13.84 17.26 -1.47
CA GLY A 33 14.54 18.37 -0.83
C GLY A 33 13.76 19.08 0.28
N ARG A 34 12.43 18.97 0.26
CA ARG A 34 11.51 19.66 1.20
C ARG A 34 10.94 18.74 2.28
N VAL A 35 10.88 17.42 2.03
CA VAL A 35 10.37 16.42 2.96
C VAL A 35 11.46 15.41 3.33
N GLU A 36 11.28 14.74 4.46
CA GLU A 36 12.10 13.63 4.89
C GLU A 36 11.39 12.32 4.50
N ILE A 37 11.98 11.55 3.57
CA ILE A 37 11.41 10.26 3.15
C ILE A 37 11.78 9.22 4.21
N ALA A 38 10.84 8.94 5.10
CA ALA A 38 11.01 8.05 6.24
C ALA A 38 10.73 6.58 5.90
N HIS A 39 9.88 6.33 4.91
CA HIS A 39 9.54 4.99 4.43
C HIS A 39 9.12 5.04 2.97
N PHE A 40 9.89 4.44 2.07
CA PHE A 40 9.54 4.27 0.65
C PHE A 40 10.41 3.15 0.07
N LEU A 41 9.96 1.91 0.20
CA LEU A 41 10.78 0.73 -0.12
C LEU A 41 11.19 0.64 -1.60
N GLU A 42 10.40 1.20 -2.52
CA GLU A 42 10.77 1.24 -3.95
C GLU A 42 11.89 2.27 -4.27
N ALA A 43 12.09 3.24 -3.39
CA ALA A 43 13.09 4.30 -3.60
C ALA A 43 14.31 4.17 -2.69
N THR A 44 14.16 3.61 -1.49
CA THR A 44 15.23 3.51 -0.48
C THR A 44 15.03 2.35 0.46
N SER A 45 16.12 1.76 0.93
CA SER A 45 16.12 0.76 1.99
C SER A 45 16.09 1.37 3.40
N ASN A 46 16.20 2.69 3.50
CA ASN A 46 16.14 3.36 4.80
C ASN A 46 14.70 3.39 5.30
N ILE A 47 14.48 2.89 6.51
CA ILE A 47 13.18 2.84 7.18
C ILE A 47 13.34 3.53 8.52
N GLU A 48 12.61 4.62 8.69
CA GLU A 48 12.46 5.28 9.98
C GLU A 48 11.07 4.99 10.54
N GLU A 49 11.02 4.64 11.81
CA GLU A 49 9.74 4.50 12.51
C GLU A 49 9.05 5.85 12.68
N GLY A 50 7.70 5.79 12.62
CA GLY A 50 6.87 6.98 12.79
C GLY A 50 7.09 7.73 14.11
N PRO A 51 6.33 8.77 14.38
CA PRO A 51 5.15 9.18 13.60
C PRO A 51 5.48 9.86 12.28
N TYR A 52 4.54 9.77 11.32
CA TYR A 52 4.65 10.36 9.99
C TYR A 52 3.68 11.53 9.85
N ASP A 53 4.12 12.60 9.19
CA ASP A 53 3.24 13.75 8.90
C ASP A 53 2.27 13.42 7.76
N LEU A 54 2.75 12.69 6.76
CA LEU A 54 1.99 12.25 5.60
C LEU A 54 2.32 10.80 5.25
N SER A 55 1.29 9.97 5.08
CA SER A 55 1.41 8.64 4.48
C SER A 55 0.62 8.56 3.19
N LEU A 56 1.28 8.10 2.12
CA LEU A 56 0.64 7.70 0.87
C LEU A 56 0.47 6.19 0.89
N VAL A 57 -0.72 5.71 0.60
CA VAL A 57 -1.06 4.29 0.64
C VAL A 57 -1.52 3.84 -0.74
N GLU A 58 -0.83 2.86 -1.29
CA GLU A 58 -1.14 2.18 -2.53
C GLU A 58 -1.54 0.73 -2.26
N GLY A 59 -2.44 0.21 -3.08
CA GLY A 59 -2.85 -1.18 -3.02
C GLY A 59 -4.10 -1.44 -2.18
N SER A 60 -4.73 -2.58 -2.40
CA SER A 60 -5.91 -3.03 -1.66
C SER A 60 -5.54 -3.90 -0.46
N ILE A 61 -6.40 -3.92 0.53
CA ILE A 61 -6.24 -4.76 1.73
C ILE A 61 -6.79 -6.15 1.42
N THR A 62 -5.94 -7.17 1.43
CA THR A 62 -6.29 -8.51 0.94
C THR A 62 -6.11 -9.62 1.97
N THR A 63 -5.38 -9.38 3.04
CA THR A 63 -5.14 -10.36 4.11
C THR A 63 -5.44 -9.78 5.48
N SER A 64 -5.61 -10.64 6.48
CA SER A 64 -5.76 -10.20 7.87
C SER A 64 -4.51 -9.46 8.39
N ALA A 65 -3.34 -9.85 7.93
CA ALA A 65 -2.09 -9.15 8.23
C ALA A 65 -2.08 -7.72 7.66
N ASP A 66 -2.61 -7.54 6.43
CA ASP A 66 -2.76 -6.21 5.84
C ASP A 66 -3.70 -5.32 6.65
N VAL A 67 -4.79 -5.89 7.19
CA VAL A 67 -5.72 -5.15 8.06
C VAL A 67 -5.01 -4.63 9.31
N ALA A 68 -4.23 -5.46 9.97
CA ALA A 68 -3.46 -5.04 11.14
C ALA A 68 -2.43 -3.97 10.78
N ARG A 69 -1.74 -4.17 9.65
CA ARG A 69 -0.71 -3.24 9.16
C ARG A 69 -1.28 -1.87 8.78
N ILE A 70 -2.40 -1.81 8.05
CA ILE A 70 -3.00 -0.52 7.68
C ILE A 70 -3.52 0.25 8.88
N ARG A 71 -4.07 -0.43 9.88
CA ARG A 71 -4.46 0.21 11.15
C ARG A 71 -3.26 0.85 11.84
N ARG A 72 -2.15 0.14 11.90
CA ARG A 72 -0.90 0.68 12.46
C ARG A 72 -0.38 1.87 11.67
N VAL A 73 -0.40 1.81 10.35
CA VAL A 73 -0.04 2.94 9.48
C VAL A 73 -0.94 4.15 9.76
N ARG A 74 -2.26 3.92 9.91
CA ARG A 74 -3.21 5.00 10.21
C ARG A 74 -2.93 5.65 11.58
N GLU A 75 -2.63 4.86 12.61
CA GLU A 75 -2.29 5.36 13.94
C GLU A 75 -1.02 6.22 13.94
N LEU A 76 -0.03 5.85 13.15
CA LEU A 76 1.25 6.55 13.05
C LEU A 76 1.23 7.77 12.12
N SER A 77 0.14 8.00 11.39
CA SER A 77 0.06 9.04 10.35
C SER A 77 -0.85 10.18 10.75
N THR A 78 -0.35 11.41 10.67
CA THR A 78 -1.19 12.61 10.84
C THR A 78 -2.18 12.73 9.70
N LYS A 79 -1.70 12.61 8.45
CA LYS A 79 -2.53 12.54 7.24
C LYS A 79 -2.24 11.23 6.50
N LEU A 80 -3.30 10.61 6.00
CA LEU A 80 -3.22 9.42 5.15
C LEU A 80 -3.98 9.71 3.87
N ILE A 81 -3.31 9.51 2.74
CA ILE A 81 -3.86 9.69 1.39
C ILE A 81 -3.75 8.38 0.64
N THR A 82 -4.86 7.92 0.09
CA THR A 82 -4.90 6.76 -0.80
C THR A 82 -4.58 7.16 -2.22
N ILE A 83 -3.73 6.41 -2.89
CA ILE A 83 -3.37 6.62 -4.30
C ILE A 83 -3.70 5.39 -5.13
N GLY A 84 -4.21 5.63 -6.33
CA GLY A 84 -4.56 4.60 -7.29
C GLY A 84 -5.87 3.86 -7.01
N ALA A 85 -6.34 3.14 -8.03
CA ALA A 85 -7.62 2.44 -8.00
C ALA A 85 -7.66 1.29 -6.98
N CYS A 86 -6.52 0.64 -6.70
CA CYS A 86 -6.46 -0.45 -5.74
C CYS A 86 -6.81 0.01 -4.33
N ALA A 87 -6.24 1.12 -3.87
CA ALA A 87 -6.48 1.65 -2.54
C ALA A 87 -7.85 2.36 -2.42
N THR A 88 -8.32 3.00 -3.48
CA THR A 88 -9.57 3.79 -3.47
C THR A 88 -10.82 2.97 -3.78
N ALA A 89 -10.72 1.93 -4.61
CA ALA A 89 -11.86 1.15 -5.10
C ALA A 89 -11.65 -0.38 -5.08
N GLY A 90 -10.57 -0.86 -4.48
CA GLY A 90 -10.23 -2.28 -4.42
C GLY A 90 -9.43 -2.80 -5.63
N GLY A 91 -9.40 -2.07 -6.74
CA GLY A 91 -8.67 -2.41 -7.95
C GLY A 91 -9.17 -3.67 -8.66
N ILE A 92 -8.32 -4.25 -9.51
CA ILE A 92 -8.61 -5.52 -10.19
C ILE A 92 -8.79 -6.67 -9.20
N GLN A 93 -8.18 -6.62 -8.03
CA GLN A 93 -8.31 -7.62 -6.97
C GLN A 93 -9.76 -7.75 -6.48
N ALA A 94 -10.57 -6.68 -6.55
CA ALA A 94 -11.97 -6.69 -6.15
C ALA A 94 -12.87 -7.54 -7.05
N LEU A 95 -12.42 -7.96 -8.23
CA LEU A 95 -13.17 -8.85 -9.12
C LEU A 95 -13.49 -10.20 -8.47
N ARG A 96 -12.71 -10.62 -7.48
CA ARG A 96 -12.95 -11.85 -6.73
C ARG A 96 -14.05 -11.75 -5.67
N ASN A 97 -14.48 -10.52 -5.28
CA ASN A 97 -15.39 -10.30 -4.15
C ASN A 97 -16.77 -10.95 -4.31
N GLY A 98 -17.25 -11.21 -5.50
CA GLY A 98 -18.52 -11.89 -5.77
C GLY A 98 -18.38 -13.39 -6.04
N ARG A 99 -17.24 -14.00 -5.78
CA ARG A 99 -16.92 -15.40 -6.11
C ARG A 99 -16.47 -16.17 -4.90
N ASP A 100 -16.58 -17.52 -5.00
CA ASP A 100 -15.94 -18.42 -4.01
C ASP A 100 -14.41 -18.35 -4.18
N HIS A 101 -13.75 -17.73 -3.22
CA HIS A 101 -12.30 -17.58 -3.24
C HIS A 101 -11.56 -18.90 -3.17
N ALA A 102 -12.08 -19.87 -2.41
CA ALA A 102 -11.48 -21.20 -2.31
C ALA A 102 -11.55 -21.96 -3.64
N GLU A 103 -12.63 -21.80 -4.40
CA GLU A 103 -12.75 -22.35 -5.75
C GLU A 103 -11.71 -21.74 -6.71
N TRP A 104 -11.55 -20.44 -6.66
CA TRP A 104 -10.53 -19.74 -7.47
C TRP A 104 -9.11 -20.19 -7.15
N LEU A 105 -8.77 -20.30 -5.87
CA LEU A 105 -7.45 -20.79 -5.46
C LEU A 105 -7.20 -22.21 -5.91
N ARG A 106 -8.20 -23.11 -5.84
CA ARG A 106 -8.08 -24.47 -6.35
C ARG A 106 -7.88 -24.53 -7.87
N ALA A 107 -8.54 -23.61 -8.60
CA ALA A 107 -8.41 -23.55 -10.05
C ALA A 107 -7.04 -23.01 -10.51
N VAL A 108 -6.47 -22.05 -9.77
CA VAL A 108 -5.23 -21.35 -10.16
C VAL A 108 -3.99 -21.91 -9.46
N CYS A 109 -4.11 -22.35 -8.22
CA CYS A 109 -2.99 -22.83 -7.40
C CYS A 109 -3.20 -24.26 -6.95
N ALA A 110 -2.44 -25.22 -7.47
CA ALA A 110 -2.48 -26.63 -7.04
C ALA A 110 -2.18 -26.85 -5.54
N ARG A 111 -1.66 -25.86 -4.84
CA ARG A 111 -1.30 -25.85 -3.41
C ARG A 111 -2.01 -24.77 -2.62
N ALA A 112 -3.26 -24.50 -2.95
CA ALA A 112 -4.08 -23.47 -2.32
C ALA A 112 -4.14 -23.55 -0.77
N HIS A 113 -4.01 -24.73 -0.20
CA HIS A 113 -4.01 -24.99 1.25
C HIS A 113 -2.82 -24.37 2.01
N ARG A 114 -1.82 -23.88 1.31
CA ARG A 114 -0.65 -23.19 1.91
C ARG A 114 -0.79 -21.67 1.93
N LEU A 115 -1.86 -21.16 1.35
CA LEU A 115 -2.12 -19.72 1.32
C LEU A 115 -3.01 -19.35 2.51
N ASP A 116 -2.68 -18.24 3.16
CA ASP A 116 -3.54 -17.67 4.20
C ASP A 116 -4.94 -17.41 3.64
N SER A 117 -5.96 -17.61 4.47
CA SER A 117 -7.32 -17.22 4.11
C SER A 117 -7.37 -15.71 3.91
N PRO A 118 -7.52 -15.23 2.67
CA PRO A 118 -7.47 -13.81 2.41
C PRO A 118 -8.77 -13.15 2.87
N ALA A 119 -8.62 -11.96 3.41
CA ALA A 119 -9.75 -11.07 3.59
C ALA A 119 -10.35 -10.67 2.23
N THR A 120 -11.61 -10.31 2.20
CA THR A 120 -12.21 -9.67 1.03
C THR A 120 -11.45 -8.37 0.75
N PRO A 121 -10.95 -8.15 -0.49
CA PRO A 121 -10.29 -6.91 -0.83
C PRO A 121 -11.17 -5.72 -0.56
N THR A 122 -10.67 -4.78 0.21
CA THR A 122 -11.38 -3.56 0.57
C THR A 122 -10.56 -2.34 0.22
N THR A 123 -11.21 -1.21 0.19
CA THR A 123 -10.54 0.09 0.16
C THR A 123 -9.81 0.33 1.48
N VAL A 124 -8.85 1.23 1.47
CA VAL A 124 -8.20 1.69 2.69
C VAL A 124 -9.23 2.45 3.54
N PRO A 125 -9.39 2.12 4.82
CA PRO A 125 -10.33 2.77 5.72
C PRO A 125 -9.96 4.23 6.05
#